data_edea2eb44195aae33a00f5a42d1ebf2e
#
_entry.id   edea2eb44195aae33a00f5a42d1ebf2e
#
_cell.length_a   1.000
_cell.length_b   1.000
_cell.length_c   1.000
_cell.angle_alpha   90.00
_cell.angle_beta   90.00
_cell.angle_gamma   90.00
#
_symmetry.space_group_name_H-M   'P 1'
#
loop_
_entity.id
_entity.type
_entity.pdbx_description
1 polymer ?
#
loop_
_entity_poly.entity_id
_entity_poly.type
_entity_poly.pdbx_seq_one_letter_code
_entity_poly.pdbx_strand_id
1 'polypeptide(L)'
;FGIPTVPGASAELVYTVQAQGALRVDAVYHGVAGAPELPCFGVKFETFGLVTRTVWTGLSGETYPDRYKGGVFGCHEETPHVEPHLVPQDCGMHMQTRQAMLEQRDACGHTTAALTLQQVDAPFAFSALPNTAQEIEAAQHITELPATGRTSVMVLGAVRGVGGIDSWGTDVEEPYHVSGEEDHSVSFRIVL
;
A
#
# COMPACT_ATOMS: atom_id res chain seq x y z
N PHE A 1 -4.35 6.32 -18.85
CA PHE A 1 -4.45 7.65 -18.24
C PHE A 1 -3.13 8.38 -18.44
N GLY A 2 -3.15 9.62 -19.01
CA GLY A 2 -1.98 10.51 -18.98
C GLY A 2 -1.77 11.09 -17.58
N ILE A 3 -0.53 11.34 -17.20
CA ILE A 3 -0.18 11.96 -15.91
C ILE A 3 0.03 13.46 -16.13
N PRO A 4 -0.89 14.34 -15.69
CA PRO A 4 -0.85 15.76 -16.04
C PRO A 4 0.42 16.48 -15.55
N THR A 5 0.99 16.02 -14.44
CA THR A 5 2.21 16.62 -13.83
C THR A 5 3.50 16.13 -14.49
N VAL A 6 3.45 15.07 -15.32
CA VAL A 6 4.61 14.49 -16.01
C VAL A 6 4.24 14.24 -17.48
N PRO A 7 4.39 15.24 -18.36
CA PRO A 7 4.04 15.10 -19.76
C PRO A 7 4.76 13.93 -20.43
N GLY A 8 4.02 13.06 -21.08
CA GLY A 8 4.52 11.86 -21.74
C GLY A 8 4.43 10.59 -20.89
N ALA A 9 4.42 10.69 -19.58
CA ALA A 9 4.16 9.54 -18.72
C ALA A 9 2.67 9.16 -18.72
N SER A 10 2.38 7.89 -18.56
CA SER A 10 1.01 7.38 -18.53
C SER A 10 0.87 6.20 -17.57
N ALA A 11 -0.36 5.93 -17.16
CA ALA A 11 -0.70 4.74 -16.41
C ALA A 11 -1.86 4.00 -17.07
N GLU A 12 -1.77 2.68 -17.09
CA GLU A 12 -2.84 1.79 -17.53
C GLU A 12 -3.41 1.04 -16.32
N LEU A 13 -4.70 0.85 -16.30
CA LEU A 13 -5.41 0.09 -15.28
C LEU A 13 -6.43 -0.81 -15.98
N VAL A 14 -6.26 -2.11 -15.84
CA VAL A 14 -7.10 -3.12 -16.45
C VAL A 14 -7.80 -3.95 -15.37
N TYR A 15 -9.10 -4.05 -15.47
CA TYR A 15 -9.93 -4.89 -14.62
C TYR A 15 -10.43 -6.09 -15.42
N THR A 16 -10.19 -7.29 -14.92
CA THR A 16 -10.66 -8.53 -15.53
C THR A 16 -11.50 -9.32 -14.54
N VAL A 17 -12.80 -9.42 -14.82
CA VAL A 17 -13.69 -10.29 -14.04
C VAL A 17 -13.38 -11.74 -14.41
N GLN A 18 -13.02 -12.53 -13.41
CA GLN A 18 -12.68 -13.95 -13.56
C GLN A 18 -13.86 -14.85 -13.17
N ALA A 19 -13.77 -16.11 -13.54
CA ALA A 19 -14.69 -17.14 -13.04
C ALA A 19 -14.70 -17.12 -11.50
N GLN A 20 -15.84 -17.45 -10.90
CA GLN A 20 -16.07 -17.46 -9.44
C GLN A 20 -16.09 -16.06 -8.77
N GLY A 21 -16.19 -14.99 -9.55
CA GLY A 21 -16.39 -13.63 -9.02
C GLY A 21 -15.12 -12.91 -8.57
N ALA A 22 -13.94 -13.48 -8.81
CA ALA A 22 -12.69 -12.76 -8.52
C ALA A 22 -12.45 -11.64 -9.55
N LEU A 23 -11.95 -10.51 -9.07
CA LEU A 23 -11.54 -9.37 -9.91
C LEU A 23 -10.01 -9.31 -9.96
N ARG A 24 -9.43 -9.58 -11.13
CA ARG A 24 -8.00 -9.31 -11.38
C ARG A 24 -7.83 -7.82 -11.71
N VAL A 25 -6.83 -7.22 -11.11
CA VAL A 25 -6.42 -5.83 -11.31
C VAL A 25 -4.97 -5.83 -11.79
N ASP A 26 -4.73 -5.25 -12.95
CA ASP A 26 -3.40 -5.04 -13.51
C ASP A 26 -3.19 -3.53 -13.67
N ALA A 27 -2.16 -3.00 -13.06
CA ALA A 27 -1.77 -1.60 -13.19
C ALA A 27 -0.33 -1.51 -13.70
N VAL A 28 -0.10 -0.63 -14.68
CA VAL A 28 1.21 -0.36 -15.26
C VAL A 28 1.41 1.15 -15.33
N TYR A 29 2.57 1.60 -14.89
CA TYR A 29 3.09 2.95 -15.14
C TYR A 29 4.11 2.86 -16.27
N HIS A 30 3.98 3.75 -17.24
CA HIS A 30 4.93 3.92 -18.33
C HIS A 30 5.75 5.18 -18.06
N GLY A 31 7.01 4.97 -17.74
CA GLY A 31 7.96 6.04 -17.45
C GLY A 31 8.37 6.83 -18.69
N VAL A 32 8.96 7.97 -18.47
CA VAL A 32 9.49 8.83 -19.53
C VAL A 32 10.77 9.52 -19.06
N ALA A 33 11.75 9.67 -19.95
CA ALA A 33 13.00 10.32 -19.64
C ALA A 33 12.78 11.74 -19.06
N GLY A 34 13.47 12.05 -17.96
CA GLY A 34 13.34 13.29 -17.21
C GLY A 34 12.18 13.34 -16.23
N ALA A 35 11.43 12.24 -16.07
CA ALA A 35 10.40 12.15 -15.04
C ALA A 35 11.03 12.14 -13.63
N PRO A 36 10.41 12.81 -12.64
CA PRO A 36 10.88 12.77 -11.26
C PRO A 36 10.70 11.39 -10.66
N GLU A 37 11.42 11.11 -9.58
CA GLU A 37 11.23 9.91 -8.79
C GLU A 37 9.79 9.81 -8.25
N LEU A 38 9.35 8.57 -8.07
CA LEU A 38 8.05 8.25 -7.50
C LEU A 38 8.21 7.88 -6.02
N PRO A 39 7.31 8.32 -5.14
CA PRO A 39 7.25 7.79 -3.77
C PRO A 39 6.81 6.33 -3.74
N CYS A 40 5.88 5.98 -4.60
CA CYS A 40 5.37 4.62 -4.78
C CYS A 40 4.58 4.53 -6.08
N PHE A 41 4.29 3.29 -6.52
CA PHE A 41 3.34 3.04 -7.61
C PHE A 41 2.45 1.85 -7.29
N GLY A 42 1.16 2.02 -7.53
CA GLY A 42 0.15 0.96 -7.40
C GLY A 42 -1.28 1.48 -7.44
N VAL A 43 -2.17 0.74 -6.79
CA VAL A 43 -3.61 1.03 -6.77
C VAL A 43 -4.05 1.35 -5.36
N LYS A 44 -4.77 2.47 -5.20
CA LYS A 44 -5.44 2.87 -3.96
C LYS A 44 -6.95 2.78 -4.13
N PHE A 45 -7.62 2.26 -3.12
CA PHE A 45 -9.08 2.25 -3.01
C PHE A 45 -9.52 2.36 -1.56
N GLU A 46 -10.81 2.61 -1.34
CA GLU A 46 -11.38 2.70 0.00
C GLU A 46 -12.47 1.64 0.20
N THR A 47 -12.57 1.10 1.41
CA THR A 47 -13.65 0.18 1.78
C THR A 47 -14.88 0.94 2.26
N PHE A 48 -16.08 0.33 2.16
CA PHE A 48 -17.34 0.90 2.67
C PHE A 48 -17.51 0.73 4.19
N GLY A 49 -16.46 0.64 4.94
CA GLY A 49 -16.48 0.50 6.39
C GLY A 49 -15.06 0.30 6.90
N LEU A 50 -14.89 0.41 8.21
CA LEU A 50 -13.59 0.18 8.82
C LEU A 50 -13.24 -1.31 8.79
N VAL A 51 -12.05 -1.60 8.28
CA VAL A 51 -11.41 -2.89 8.49
C VAL A 51 -10.96 -2.92 9.95
N THR A 52 -11.38 -3.93 10.67
CA THR A 52 -11.07 -4.10 12.10
C THR A 52 -10.08 -5.22 12.35
N ARG A 53 -9.78 -6.01 11.31
CA ARG A 53 -8.80 -7.08 11.34
C ARG A 53 -8.17 -7.27 9.99
N THR A 54 -6.86 -7.28 9.95
CA THR A 54 -6.06 -7.63 8.76
C THR A 54 -5.25 -8.88 9.07
N VAL A 55 -5.29 -9.86 8.17
CA VAL A 55 -4.47 -11.08 8.22
C VAL A 55 -3.70 -11.20 6.92
N TRP A 56 -2.37 -11.30 7.00
CA TRP A 56 -1.58 -11.39 5.76
C TRP A 56 -0.48 -12.44 5.84
N THR A 57 -0.06 -12.91 4.68
CA THR A 57 1.12 -13.73 4.49
C THR A 57 2.17 -12.88 3.79
N GLY A 58 3.21 -12.51 4.51
CA GLY A 58 4.26 -11.59 4.08
C GLY A 58 5.29 -11.38 5.19
N LEU A 59 5.98 -10.25 5.18
CA LEU A 59 6.86 -9.85 6.28
C LEU A 59 6.06 -9.32 7.47
N SER A 60 6.53 -9.57 8.68
CA SER A 60 5.90 -9.10 9.92
C SER A 60 6.12 -7.60 10.14
N GLY A 61 5.12 -6.94 10.74
CA GLY A 61 5.17 -5.54 11.12
C GLY A 61 5.24 -4.59 9.93
N GLU A 62 5.47 -3.32 10.22
CA GLU A 62 5.69 -2.31 9.20
C GLU A 62 7.08 -2.48 8.59
N THR A 63 7.15 -2.60 7.27
CA THR A 63 8.40 -2.84 6.53
C THR A 63 8.46 -1.99 5.26
N TYR A 64 9.68 -1.60 4.86
CA TYR A 64 9.98 -0.84 3.65
C TYR A 64 11.18 -1.46 2.94
N PRO A 65 11.47 -1.12 1.67
CA PRO A 65 12.58 -1.70 0.93
C PRO A 65 13.94 -1.59 1.64
N ASP A 66 14.17 -0.51 2.38
CA ASP A 66 15.38 -0.25 3.17
C ASP A 66 15.21 -0.55 4.67
N ARG A 67 14.01 -0.95 5.12
CA ARG A 67 13.64 -1.22 6.53
C ARG A 67 12.85 -2.51 6.66
N TYR A 68 13.49 -3.66 6.44
CA TYR A 68 12.83 -4.97 6.52
C TYR A 68 13.65 -6.04 7.27
N LYS A 69 14.87 -5.73 7.68
CA LYS A 69 15.81 -6.74 8.24
C LYS A 69 15.33 -7.42 9.53
N GLY A 70 14.38 -6.83 10.24
CA GLY A 70 13.73 -7.44 11.39
C GLY A 70 12.45 -8.21 11.05
N GLY A 71 11.97 -8.11 9.81
CA GLY A 71 10.75 -8.75 9.35
C GLY A 71 10.92 -10.26 9.21
N VAL A 72 9.96 -11.00 9.72
CA VAL A 72 9.89 -12.47 9.61
C VAL A 72 8.78 -12.82 8.64
N PHE A 73 9.10 -13.60 7.60
CA PHE A 73 8.08 -14.07 6.66
C PHE A 73 7.17 -15.11 7.33
N GLY A 74 5.86 -14.88 7.28
CA GLY A 74 4.87 -15.74 7.91
C GLY A 74 3.45 -15.26 7.70
N CYS A 75 2.52 -15.84 8.46
CA CYS A 75 1.15 -15.37 8.59
C CYS A 75 1.04 -14.48 9.82
N HIS A 76 0.57 -13.26 9.62
CA HIS A 76 0.50 -12.23 10.66
C HIS A 76 -0.91 -11.66 10.74
N GLU A 77 -1.21 -11.01 11.84
CA GLU A 77 -2.52 -10.40 12.11
C GLU A 77 -2.36 -9.11 12.89
N GLU A 78 -3.17 -8.10 12.54
CA GLU A 78 -3.27 -6.86 13.31
C GLU A 78 -4.64 -6.20 13.17
N THR A 79 -4.90 -5.23 14.04
CA THR A 79 -5.96 -4.24 13.85
C THR A 79 -5.36 -3.02 13.15
N PRO A 80 -5.86 -2.62 11.97
CA PRO A 80 -5.34 -1.45 11.26
C PRO A 80 -5.33 -0.18 12.12
N HIS A 81 -4.20 0.48 12.16
CA HIS A 81 -4.01 1.74 12.89
C HIS A 81 -2.93 2.59 12.24
N VAL A 82 -2.94 3.87 12.49
CA VAL A 82 -1.87 4.78 12.09
C VAL A 82 -0.83 4.83 13.20
N GLU A 83 0.41 4.62 12.86
CA GLU A 83 1.52 4.68 13.81
C GLU A 83 1.73 6.13 14.32
N PRO A 84 2.13 6.33 15.58
CA PRO A 84 2.27 7.66 16.16
C PRO A 84 3.30 8.57 15.45
N HIS A 85 4.23 8.00 14.71
CA HIS A 85 5.25 8.78 14.03
C HIS A 85 4.74 9.59 12.82
N LEU A 86 3.61 9.22 12.21
CA LEU A 86 2.98 9.87 11.05
C LEU A 86 3.84 9.99 9.77
N VAL A 87 5.11 9.71 9.83
CA VAL A 87 6.07 9.84 8.72
C VAL A 87 6.76 8.51 8.50
N PRO A 88 6.80 7.99 7.28
CA PRO A 88 6.24 8.57 6.04
C PRO A 88 4.71 8.55 6.03
N GLN A 89 4.08 9.44 5.26
CA GLN A 89 2.62 9.50 5.12
C GLN A 89 2.04 8.26 4.46
N ASP A 90 2.80 7.60 3.60
CA ASP A 90 2.48 6.28 3.04
C ASP A 90 2.92 5.17 4.02
N CYS A 91 2.53 5.29 5.28
CA CYS A 91 2.92 4.38 6.36
C CYS A 91 2.08 3.09 6.41
N GLY A 92 2.42 2.19 7.34
CA GLY A 92 1.73 0.92 7.54
C GLY A 92 1.99 -0.09 6.42
N MET A 93 3.16 -0.02 5.76
CA MET A 93 3.49 -0.93 4.65
C MET A 93 3.87 -2.32 5.14
N HIS A 94 3.29 -3.33 4.52
CA HIS A 94 3.64 -4.74 4.68
C HIS A 94 4.24 -5.26 3.38
N MET A 95 5.55 -5.43 3.36
CA MET A 95 6.30 -5.87 2.18
C MET A 95 6.21 -7.38 1.97
N GLN A 96 6.50 -7.83 0.74
CA GLN A 96 6.53 -9.24 0.35
C GLN A 96 5.20 -9.97 0.62
N THR A 97 4.09 -9.25 0.52
CA THR A 97 2.77 -9.82 0.77
C THR A 97 2.29 -10.65 -0.41
N ARG A 98 1.89 -11.88 -0.12
CA ARG A 98 1.30 -12.82 -1.10
C ARG A 98 -0.22 -12.85 -1.03
N GLN A 99 -0.75 -12.64 0.16
CA GLN A 99 -2.17 -12.59 0.41
C GLN A 99 -2.43 -11.69 1.61
N ALA A 100 -3.49 -10.88 1.54
CA ALA A 100 -4.00 -10.12 2.67
C ALA A 100 -5.52 -10.22 2.71
N MET A 101 -6.07 -10.62 3.85
CA MET A 101 -7.50 -10.65 4.13
C MET A 101 -7.84 -9.48 5.03
N LEU A 102 -8.78 -8.66 4.59
CA LEU A 102 -9.27 -7.47 5.28
C LEU A 102 -10.69 -7.74 5.75
N GLU A 103 -10.92 -7.76 7.05
CA GLU A 103 -12.21 -8.10 7.65
C GLU A 103 -12.82 -6.91 8.38
N GLN A 104 -14.11 -6.74 8.18
CA GLN A 104 -14.97 -5.89 9.03
C GLN A 104 -15.70 -6.78 10.00
N ARG A 105 -15.65 -6.45 11.28
CA ARG A 105 -16.33 -7.21 12.33
C ARG A 105 -17.28 -6.31 13.12
N ASP A 106 -18.38 -6.91 13.56
CA ASP A 106 -19.31 -6.26 14.48
C ASP A 106 -18.74 -6.21 15.93
N ALA A 107 -19.49 -5.58 16.82
CA ALA A 107 -19.11 -5.47 18.25
C ALA A 107 -19.02 -6.83 18.96
N CYS A 108 -19.63 -7.87 18.41
CA CYS A 108 -19.60 -9.23 18.92
C CYS A 108 -18.44 -10.06 18.33
N GLY A 109 -17.68 -9.46 17.38
CA GLY A 109 -16.54 -10.08 16.71
C GLY A 109 -16.91 -10.94 15.50
N HIS A 110 -18.17 -10.93 15.05
CA HIS A 110 -18.57 -11.65 13.84
C HIS A 110 -18.15 -10.88 12.60
N THR A 111 -17.59 -11.57 11.62
CA THR A 111 -17.23 -10.97 10.33
C THR A 111 -18.50 -10.58 9.56
N THR A 112 -18.65 -9.31 9.25
CA THR A 112 -19.79 -8.75 8.50
C THR A 112 -19.47 -8.53 7.03
N ALA A 113 -18.19 -8.30 6.71
CA ALA A 113 -17.67 -8.22 5.35
C ALA A 113 -16.19 -8.59 5.35
N ALA A 114 -15.73 -9.15 4.26
CA ALA A 114 -14.31 -9.44 4.05
C ALA A 114 -13.96 -9.29 2.57
N LEU A 115 -12.72 -8.89 2.31
CA LEU A 115 -12.13 -9.01 0.99
C LEU A 115 -10.71 -9.59 1.12
N THR A 116 -10.30 -10.33 0.12
CA THR A 116 -8.96 -10.92 0.08
C THR A 116 -8.20 -10.40 -1.13
N LEU A 117 -7.04 -9.83 -0.88
CA LEU A 117 -6.04 -9.46 -1.89
C LEU A 117 -5.12 -10.67 -2.09
N GLN A 118 -4.89 -11.07 -3.33
CA GLN A 118 -4.02 -12.20 -3.67
C GLN A 118 -3.02 -11.79 -4.73
N GLN A 119 -1.75 -12.16 -4.56
CA GLN A 119 -0.73 -11.98 -5.60
C GLN A 119 -1.11 -12.73 -6.88
N VAL A 120 -0.70 -12.20 -8.01
CA VAL A 120 -0.78 -12.87 -9.31
C VAL A 120 0.60 -13.35 -9.71
N ASP A 121 1.48 -12.46 -10.11
CA ASP A 121 2.80 -12.83 -10.66
C ASP A 121 3.91 -12.68 -9.61
N ALA A 122 3.87 -11.62 -8.81
CA ALA A 122 4.86 -11.31 -7.76
C ALA A 122 4.17 -10.88 -6.47
N PRO A 123 4.86 -10.98 -5.31
CA PRO A 123 4.40 -10.35 -4.09
C PRO A 123 4.24 -8.85 -4.28
N PHE A 124 3.29 -8.26 -3.56
CA PHE A 124 3.06 -6.81 -3.53
C PHE A 124 3.38 -6.24 -2.14
N ALA A 125 3.46 -4.93 -2.04
CA ALA A 125 3.35 -4.24 -0.77
C ALA A 125 1.90 -3.77 -0.57
N PHE A 126 1.40 -3.79 0.67
CA PHE A 126 0.09 -3.22 0.95
C PHE A 126 0.09 -2.44 2.24
N SER A 127 -0.83 -1.49 2.35
CA SER A 127 -1.25 -0.92 3.62
C SER A 127 -2.77 -0.87 3.69
N ALA A 128 -3.31 -0.90 4.92
CA ALA A 128 -4.74 -0.76 5.16
C ALA A 128 -4.92 0.10 6.41
N LEU A 129 -5.17 1.40 6.24
CA LEU A 129 -5.20 2.38 7.32
C LEU A 129 -6.57 3.06 7.41
N PRO A 130 -7.02 3.47 8.61
CA PRO A 130 -8.26 4.21 8.77
C PRO A 130 -8.23 5.60 8.12
N ASN A 131 -7.04 6.13 7.84
CA ASN A 131 -6.83 7.45 7.26
C ASN A 131 -6.07 7.36 5.93
N THR A 132 -6.31 8.32 5.06
CA THR A 132 -5.54 8.48 3.81
C THR A 132 -4.19 9.13 4.08
N ALA A 133 -3.23 8.96 3.17
CA ALA A 133 -1.93 9.64 3.24
C ALA A 133 -2.08 11.17 3.34
N GLN A 134 -3.05 11.75 2.64
CA GLN A 134 -3.32 13.19 2.69
C GLN A 134 -3.88 13.65 4.05
N GLU A 135 -4.73 12.83 4.69
CA GLU A 135 -5.21 13.12 6.05
C GLU A 135 -4.07 13.02 7.07
N ILE A 136 -3.18 12.05 6.90
CA ILE A 136 -1.99 11.86 7.76
C ILE A 136 -1.01 13.01 7.56
N GLU A 137 -0.74 13.43 6.33
CA GLU A 137 0.15 14.56 6.02
C GLU A 137 -0.37 15.89 6.60
N ALA A 138 -1.69 16.07 6.62
CA ALA A 138 -2.31 17.28 7.17
C ALA A 138 -2.26 17.36 8.70
N ALA A 139 -2.03 16.24 9.40
CA ALA A 139 -1.98 16.16 10.85
C ALA A 139 -0.57 16.41 11.38
N GLN A 140 -0.44 17.21 12.44
CA GLN A 140 0.83 17.36 13.17
C GLN A 140 0.97 16.33 14.29
N HIS A 141 -0.17 15.84 14.79
CA HIS A 141 -0.23 14.85 15.85
C HIS A 141 -1.31 13.80 15.56
N ILE A 142 -1.11 12.59 16.00
CA ILE A 142 -2.06 11.47 15.80
C ILE A 142 -3.47 11.78 16.30
N THR A 143 -3.59 12.63 17.33
CA THR A 143 -4.88 13.06 17.89
C THR A 143 -5.66 14.01 16.99
N GLU A 144 -5.04 14.56 15.95
CA GLU A 144 -5.66 15.44 14.97
C GLU A 144 -6.26 14.68 13.79
N LEU A 145 -5.95 13.39 13.67
CA LEU A 145 -6.49 12.56 12.60
C LEU A 145 -8.03 12.47 12.72
N PRO A 146 -8.74 12.70 11.61
CA PRO A 146 -10.19 12.58 11.62
C PRO A 146 -10.61 11.11 11.85
N ALA A 147 -11.66 10.93 12.67
CA ALA A 147 -12.32 9.63 12.74
C ALA A 147 -13.04 9.36 11.41
N THR A 148 -12.72 8.26 10.76
CA THR A 148 -13.30 7.88 9.48
C THR A 148 -14.21 6.65 9.63
N GLY A 149 -15.15 6.49 8.72
CA GLY A 149 -15.97 5.27 8.63
C GLY A 149 -15.48 4.31 7.54
N ARG A 150 -14.23 4.45 7.07
CA ARG A 150 -13.65 3.70 5.96
C ARG A 150 -12.21 3.31 6.25
N THR A 151 -11.68 2.40 5.45
CA THR A 151 -10.25 2.08 5.43
C THR A 151 -9.69 2.40 4.05
N SER A 152 -8.61 3.16 4.01
CA SER A 152 -7.79 3.39 2.82
C SER A 152 -6.85 2.20 2.63
N VAL A 153 -6.93 1.57 1.47
CA VAL A 153 -6.12 0.40 1.12
C VAL A 153 -5.23 0.75 -0.05
N MET A 154 -3.94 0.49 0.07
CA MET A 154 -2.98 0.59 -1.02
C MET A 154 -2.40 -0.78 -1.34
N VAL A 155 -2.30 -1.11 -2.63
CA VAL A 155 -1.63 -2.31 -3.16
C VAL A 155 -0.59 -1.84 -4.15
N LEU A 156 0.70 -2.01 -3.80
CA LEU A 156 1.81 -1.36 -4.48
C LEU A 156 2.77 -2.39 -5.08
N GLY A 157 3.21 -2.11 -6.31
CA GLY A 157 4.28 -2.85 -6.99
C GLY A 157 5.66 -2.22 -6.78
N ALA A 158 5.71 -0.92 -6.53
CA ALA A 158 6.94 -0.21 -6.23
C ALA A 158 6.75 0.70 -5.01
N VAL A 159 7.72 0.69 -4.11
CA VAL A 159 7.75 1.51 -2.88
C VAL A 159 9.16 2.05 -2.72
N ARG A 160 9.30 3.35 -2.55
CA ARG A 160 10.58 3.99 -2.25
C ARG A 160 11.00 3.69 -0.80
N GLY A 161 12.29 3.59 -0.55
CA GLY A 161 12.82 3.54 0.80
C GLY A 161 12.47 4.79 1.61
N VAL A 162 12.51 4.67 2.93
CA VAL A 162 12.13 5.75 3.85
C VAL A 162 13.33 6.49 4.43
N GLY A 163 14.56 6.03 4.17
CA GLY A 163 15.79 6.70 4.63
C GLY A 163 15.97 6.63 6.15
N GLY A 164 16.29 7.77 6.77
CA GLY A 164 16.59 7.81 8.21
C GLY A 164 17.95 7.19 8.54
N ILE A 165 18.91 7.26 7.61
CA ILE A 165 20.25 6.70 7.76
C ILE A 165 21.01 7.50 8.83
N ASP A 166 20.78 8.81 8.87
CA ASP A 166 21.37 9.74 9.82
C ASP A 166 20.41 10.87 10.21
N SER A 167 20.87 11.78 11.06
CA SER A 167 20.11 12.95 11.52
C SER A 167 20.27 14.18 10.62
N TRP A 168 21.00 14.08 9.52
CA TRP A 168 21.37 15.21 8.67
C TRP A 168 20.54 15.31 7.39
N GLY A 169 19.58 14.38 7.20
CA GLY A 169 18.71 14.35 6.05
C GLY A 169 19.36 13.70 4.82
N THR A 170 20.31 12.79 5.03
CA THR A 170 20.83 11.97 3.94
C THR A 170 19.69 11.19 3.29
N ASP A 171 19.64 11.24 1.98
CA ASP A 171 18.61 10.55 1.19
C ASP A 171 18.75 9.04 1.29
N VAL A 172 17.73 8.30 0.81
CA VAL A 172 17.79 6.85 0.73
C VAL A 172 18.93 6.40 -0.17
N GLU A 173 19.45 5.20 0.06
CA GLU A 173 20.49 4.63 -0.81
C GLU A 173 19.91 4.33 -2.20
N GLU A 174 20.75 4.48 -3.24
CA GLU A 174 20.40 4.29 -4.66
C GLU A 174 19.49 3.08 -4.98
N PRO A 175 19.69 1.88 -4.42
CA PRO A 175 18.84 0.74 -4.73
C PRO A 175 17.38 0.86 -4.28
N TYR A 176 17.08 1.85 -3.44
CA TYR A 176 15.75 2.05 -2.85
C TYR A 176 15.00 3.25 -3.44
N HIS A 177 15.55 3.89 -4.46
CA HIS A 177 14.85 4.88 -5.27
C HIS A 177 13.87 4.20 -6.22
N VAL A 178 12.77 4.86 -6.55
CA VAL A 178 11.81 4.42 -7.56
C VAL A 178 11.86 5.41 -8.72
N SER A 179 12.53 5.04 -9.80
CA SER A 179 12.69 5.90 -10.96
C SER A 179 11.35 6.18 -11.64
N GLY A 180 11.05 7.44 -11.92
CA GLY A 180 9.91 7.81 -12.76
C GLY A 180 10.19 7.65 -14.25
N GLU A 181 11.42 7.31 -14.63
CA GLU A 181 11.80 7.05 -16.03
C GLU A 181 11.58 5.61 -16.45
N GLU A 182 11.38 4.70 -15.50
CA GLU A 182 11.19 3.27 -15.72
C GLU A 182 9.72 2.87 -15.61
N ASP A 183 9.36 1.76 -16.27
CA ASP A 183 8.04 1.17 -16.15
C ASP A 183 7.90 0.42 -14.81
N HIS A 184 6.76 0.62 -14.14
CA HIS A 184 6.42 -0.10 -12.92
C HIS A 184 5.08 -0.80 -13.08
N SER A 185 4.89 -1.94 -12.43
CA SER A 185 3.64 -2.69 -12.52
C SER A 185 3.26 -3.36 -11.21
N VAL A 186 1.98 -3.62 -11.04
CA VAL A 186 1.43 -4.50 -10.01
C VAL A 186 0.23 -5.25 -10.56
N SER A 187 0.15 -6.55 -10.24
CA SER A 187 -0.99 -7.41 -10.57
C SER A 187 -1.46 -8.15 -9.33
N PHE A 188 -2.74 -8.06 -9.04
CA PHE A 188 -3.35 -8.75 -7.90
C PHE A 188 -4.80 -9.14 -8.20
N ARG A 189 -5.37 -10.00 -7.35
CA ARG A 189 -6.81 -10.33 -7.37
C ARG A 189 -7.49 -9.82 -6.12
N ILE A 190 -8.72 -9.40 -6.30
CA ILE A 190 -9.67 -9.13 -5.21
C ILE A 190 -10.69 -10.27 -5.23
N VAL A 191 -10.86 -10.93 -4.10
CA VAL A 191 -11.86 -11.99 -3.86
C VAL A 191 -12.75 -11.53 -2.70
N LEU A 192 -14.06 -11.55 -2.92
CA LEU A 192 -15.09 -11.16 -1.94
C LEU A 192 -15.67 -12.40 -1.26
#